data_8b6ab65484c22ae3f6a402742c250c3d
#
_entry.id   8b6ab65484c22ae3f6a402742c250c3d
#
_cell.length_a   1.000
_cell.length_b   1.000
_cell.length_c   1.000
_cell.angle_alpha   90.00
_cell.angle_beta   90.00
_cell.angle_gamma   90.00
#
_symmetry.space_group_name_H-M   'P 1'
#
loop_
_entity.id
_entity.type
_entity.pdbx_description
1 polymer ?
#
loop_
_entity_poly.entity_id
_entity_poly.type
_entity_poly.pdbx_seq_one_letter_code
_entity_poly.pdbx_strand_id
1 'polypeptide(L)'
;MDLPDGTMSINIPKVTGGTAVGPQSGGENTPVLEVDLTTDYVTFPVVVKAGQQLISLQLLERSPVAFDQIVYQDLAKAYAQAVDVACLSGNGSNTFQLTNASSTDVVGLLNTTGVNVITWSSTSDFIPGLYGQLGQAKSDIANTYFSPATHCFLTPTIWEYIASQFDATGRPLVVPEYNGPFNAAILNTDQAVAQGALGRRISGLSTFEDANLPQSISSNQSVVVLGAFNENYLFESPVITRALPQTYGSQLAVLLQCYGYIAYTASRYPNAQAVITGGALATPTFQS
;
A
#
# COMPACT_ATOMS: atom_id res chain seq x y z
N MET A 1 -13.02 4.47 3.88
CA MET A 1 -14.28 4.36 4.69
C MET A 1 -14.28 5.51 5.69
N ASP A 2 -15.45 6.04 6.01
CA ASP A 2 -15.54 7.11 7.02
C ASP A 2 -15.23 6.56 8.41
N LEU A 3 -14.42 7.30 9.16
CA LEU A 3 -14.07 6.94 10.53
C LEU A 3 -15.29 7.17 11.45
N PRO A 4 -15.72 6.19 12.26
CA PRO A 4 -16.80 6.40 13.23
C PRO A 4 -16.40 7.43 14.31
N ASP A 5 -17.33 8.32 14.64
CA ASP A 5 -17.11 9.33 15.66
C ASP A 5 -16.95 8.73 17.07
N GLY A 6 -16.09 9.35 17.88
CA GLY A 6 -15.96 9.05 19.30
C GLY A 6 -15.24 7.75 19.65
N THR A 7 -14.57 7.08 18.70
CA THR A 7 -13.83 5.84 18.94
C THR A 7 -12.32 6.07 18.87
N MET A 8 -11.58 5.47 19.80
CA MET A 8 -10.11 5.45 19.81
C MET A 8 -9.53 4.17 19.20
N SER A 9 -10.37 3.17 18.95
CA SER A 9 -10.02 1.91 18.31
C SER A 9 -11.21 1.38 17.53
N ILE A 10 -10.92 0.63 16.46
CA ILE A 10 -11.92 0.00 15.60
C ILE A 10 -11.74 -1.52 15.71
N ASN A 11 -12.88 -2.23 15.76
CA ASN A 11 -12.93 -3.68 15.77
C ASN A 11 -13.58 -4.19 14.49
N ILE A 12 -12.89 -5.05 13.76
CA ILE A 12 -13.43 -5.71 12.56
C ILE A 12 -13.51 -7.22 12.81
N PRO A 13 -14.67 -7.85 12.57
CA PRO A 13 -14.79 -9.30 12.72
C PRO A 13 -14.03 -10.04 11.62
N LYS A 14 -13.41 -11.16 11.99
CA LYS A 14 -12.81 -12.13 11.08
C LYS A 14 -13.31 -13.54 11.39
N VAL A 15 -13.36 -14.37 10.38
CA VAL A 15 -13.64 -15.80 10.53
C VAL A 15 -12.31 -16.50 10.78
N THR A 16 -12.22 -17.27 11.86
CA THR A 16 -11.04 -18.05 12.24
C THR A 16 -11.17 -19.54 11.94
N GLY A 17 -12.40 -20.07 11.97
CA GLY A 17 -12.69 -21.43 11.54
C GLY A 17 -13.97 -21.43 10.71
N GLY A 18 -13.86 -21.96 9.49
CA GLY A 18 -15.01 -22.10 8.59
C GLY A 18 -15.83 -23.35 8.91
N THR A 19 -17.04 -23.42 8.32
CA THR A 19 -17.84 -24.62 8.30
C THR A 19 -17.16 -25.69 7.45
N ALA A 20 -17.24 -26.95 7.88
CA ALA A 20 -16.79 -28.08 7.07
C ALA A 20 -17.99 -28.80 6.47
N VAL A 21 -17.84 -29.23 5.21
CA VAL A 21 -18.81 -30.06 4.52
C VAL A 21 -18.14 -31.37 4.18
N GLY A 22 -18.75 -32.46 4.56
CA GLY A 22 -18.24 -33.82 4.32
C GLY A 22 -19.34 -34.74 3.83
N PRO A 23 -18.97 -35.93 3.36
CA PRO A 23 -19.95 -36.93 2.98
C PRO A 23 -20.75 -37.40 4.20
N GLN A 24 -22.01 -37.70 4.03
CA GLN A 24 -22.80 -38.35 5.08
C GLN A 24 -22.22 -39.76 5.33
N SER A 25 -21.52 -39.90 6.46
CA SER A 25 -20.92 -41.21 6.80
C SER A 25 -21.88 -42.05 7.63
N GLY A 26 -22.17 -43.26 7.19
CA GLY A 26 -23.00 -44.19 7.94
C GLY A 26 -24.33 -44.59 7.26
N GLY A 27 -24.59 -44.09 6.04
CA GLY A 27 -25.78 -44.45 5.26
C GLY A 27 -26.94 -43.45 5.38
N GLU A 28 -28.08 -43.82 4.85
CA GLU A 28 -29.29 -42.98 4.89
C GLU A 28 -29.76 -42.77 6.36
N ASN A 29 -30.30 -41.59 6.65
CA ASN A 29 -30.78 -41.16 7.99
C ASN A 29 -29.73 -41.04 9.09
N THR A 30 -28.42 -40.92 8.76
CA THR A 30 -27.39 -40.58 9.73
C THR A 30 -27.22 -39.08 9.81
N PRO A 31 -26.84 -38.53 10.99
CA PRO A 31 -26.53 -37.09 11.12
C PRO A 31 -25.43 -36.64 10.15
N VAL A 32 -25.61 -35.48 9.53
CA VAL A 32 -24.56 -34.82 8.73
C VAL A 32 -23.51 -34.22 9.64
N LEU A 33 -22.32 -33.95 9.08
CA LEU A 33 -21.24 -33.25 9.78
C LEU A 33 -21.70 -31.85 10.19
N GLU A 34 -21.66 -31.55 11.48
CA GLU A 34 -21.94 -30.23 12.05
C GLU A 34 -20.62 -29.65 12.55
N VAL A 35 -20.24 -28.50 12.02
CA VAL A 35 -19.06 -27.75 12.46
C VAL A 35 -19.46 -26.29 12.58
N ASP A 36 -19.29 -25.75 13.76
CA ASP A 36 -19.63 -24.37 14.08
C ASP A 36 -18.61 -23.40 13.48
N LEU A 37 -19.12 -22.29 12.94
CA LEU A 37 -18.31 -21.15 12.51
C LEU A 37 -17.69 -20.47 13.72
N THR A 38 -16.37 -20.38 13.76
CA THR A 38 -15.67 -19.62 14.79
C THR A 38 -15.25 -18.25 14.26
N THR A 39 -15.52 -17.23 15.04
CA THR A 39 -15.21 -15.83 14.70
C THR A 39 -14.36 -15.21 15.79
N ASP A 40 -13.52 -14.27 15.39
CA ASP A 40 -12.72 -13.40 16.23
C ASP A 40 -12.79 -11.97 15.70
N TYR A 41 -12.14 -11.02 16.31
CA TYR A 41 -12.06 -9.65 15.82
C TYR A 41 -10.62 -9.13 15.85
N VAL A 42 -10.34 -8.22 14.91
CA VAL A 42 -9.08 -7.48 14.87
C VAL A 42 -9.33 -6.08 15.38
N THR A 43 -8.59 -5.69 16.41
CA THR A 43 -8.61 -4.34 16.99
C THR A 43 -7.40 -3.56 16.50
N PHE A 44 -7.62 -2.34 16.05
CA PHE A 44 -6.55 -1.44 15.63
C PHE A 44 -6.83 0.00 16.08
N PRO A 45 -5.79 0.77 16.45
CA PRO A 45 -5.94 2.09 17.01
C PRO A 45 -6.26 3.14 15.95
N VAL A 46 -6.93 4.21 16.38
CA VAL A 46 -7.05 5.45 15.63
C VAL A 46 -5.85 6.33 15.94
N VAL A 47 -5.16 6.78 14.91
CA VAL A 47 -3.96 7.61 15.01
C VAL A 47 -4.20 8.97 14.34
N VAL A 48 -3.69 10.03 14.93
CA VAL A 48 -3.74 11.36 14.34
C VAL A 48 -2.55 11.58 13.40
N LYS A 49 -2.81 12.09 12.21
CA LYS A 49 -1.80 12.63 11.30
C LYS A 49 -1.96 14.15 11.27
N ALA A 50 -0.92 14.87 11.59
CA ALA A 50 -0.97 16.32 11.65
C ALA A 50 0.32 16.94 11.10
N GLY A 51 0.16 18.05 10.38
CA GLY A 51 1.24 18.87 9.88
C GLY A 51 0.98 20.33 10.18
N GLN A 52 2.05 21.12 10.31
CA GLN A 52 1.93 22.55 10.49
C GLN A 52 3.04 23.29 9.77
N GLN A 53 2.74 24.50 9.32
CA GLN A 53 3.69 25.39 8.67
C GLN A 53 3.51 26.81 9.18
N LEU A 54 4.63 27.45 9.50
CA LEU A 54 4.67 28.85 9.92
C LEU A 54 4.94 29.75 8.72
N ILE A 55 4.10 30.76 8.52
CA ILE A 55 4.23 31.70 7.40
C ILE A 55 4.29 33.11 7.93
N SER A 56 5.23 33.91 7.42
CA SER A 56 5.29 35.32 7.70
C SER A 56 4.10 36.09 7.12
N LEU A 57 3.49 36.96 7.92
CA LEU A 57 2.39 37.81 7.46
C LEU A 57 2.83 38.73 6.32
N GLN A 58 4.10 39.19 6.34
CA GLN A 58 4.66 40.01 5.28
C GLN A 58 4.68 39.26 3.93
N LEU A 59 5.00 37.97 3.95
CA LEU A 59 4.98 37.14 2.74
C LEU A 59 3.56 36.98 2.22
N LEU A 60 2.60 36.76 3.12
CA LEU A 60 1.20 36.60 2.76
C LEU A 60 0.61 37.86 2.13
N GLU A 61 0.91 39.04 2.69
CA GLU A 61 0.37 40.34 2.25
C GLU A 61 1.08 40.93 1.01
N ARG A 62 2.36 40.63 0.85
CA ARG A 62 3.21 41.24 -0.20
C ARG A 62 3.48 40.33 -1.37
N SER A 63 3.10 39.06 -1.33
CA SER A 63 3.26 38.16 -2.45
C SER A 63 2.28 38.50 -3.58
N PRO A 64 2.73 38.58 -4.84
CA PRO A 64 1.86 38.78 -6.00
C PRO A 64 1.03 37.52 -6.33
N VAL A 65 1.34 36.39 -5.73
CA VAL A 65 0.68 35.10 -5.90
C VAL A 65 -0.09 34.75 -4.62
N ALA A 66 -1.23 34.08 -4.72
CA ALA A 66 -1.98 33.56 -3.59
C ALA A 66 -1.15 32.47 -2.86
N PHE A 67 -0.23 32.91 -2.02
CA PHE A 67 0.75 32.04 -1.34
C PHE A 67 0.10 31.09 -0.34
N ASP A 68 -1.01 31.47 0.25
CA ASP A 68 -1.85 30.65 1.11
C ASP A 68 -2.32 29.36 0.42
N GLN A 69 -2.74 29.46 -0.84
CA GLN A 69 -3.16 28.28 -1.62
C GLN A 69 -2.00 27.32 -1.89
N ILE A 70 -0.81 27.84 -2.16
CA ILE A 70 0.39 27.01 -2.37
C ILE A 70 0.70 26.21 -1.10
N VAL A 71 0.63 26.85 0.05
CA VAL A 71 0.92 26.22 1.33
C VAL A 71 -0.13 25.16 1.70
N TYR A 72 -1.41 25.45 1.47
CA TYR A 72 -2.45 24.45 1.71
C TYR A 72 -2.31 23.25 0.78
N GLN A 73 -1.94 23.44 -0.48
CA GLN A 73 -1.68 22.35 -1.39
C GLN A 73 -0.46 21.51 -0.96
N ASP A 74 0.58 22.15 -0.46
CA ASP A 74 1.76 21.48 0.06
C ASP A 74 1.44 20.65 1.31
N LEU A 75 0.71 21.25 2.26
CA LEU A 75 0.23 20.53 3.45
C LEU A 75 -0.67 19.34 3.09
N ALA A 76 -1.55 19.49 2.10
CA ALA A 76 -2.42 18.40 1.65
C ALA A 76 -1.62 17.25 1.01
N LYS A 77 -0.61 17.57 0.19
CA LYS A 77 0.30 16.57 -0.39
C LYS A 77 1.12 15.86 0.69
N ALA A 78 1.65 16.61 1.65
CA ALA A 78 2.41 16.04 2.77
C ALA A 78 1.53 15.13 3.64
N TYR A 79 0.27 15.51 3.87
CA TYR A 79 -0.70 14.67 4.57
C TYR A 79 -0.96 13.37 3.82
N ALA A 80 -1.26 13.44 2.51
CA ALA A 80 -1.51 12.27 1.68
C ALA A 80 -0.30 11.32 1.67
N GLN A 81 0.91 11.86 1.53
CA GLN A 81 2.14 11.08 1.63
C GLN A 81 2.30 10.41 3.00
N ALA A 82 2.00 11.12 4.08
CA ALA A 82 2.10 10.58 5.44
C ALA A 82 1.09 9.44 5.69
N VAL A 83 -0.11 9.52 5.11
CA VAL A 83 -1.11 8.44 5.18
C VAL A 83 -0.63 7.21 4.40
N ASP A 84 -0.13 7.40 3.20
CA ASP A 84 0.35 6.33 2.33
C ASP A 84 1.55 5.59 2.95
N VAL A 85 2.56 6.33 3.42
CA VAL A 85 3.70 5.76 4.16
C VAL A 85 3.23 4.99 5.40
N ALA A 86 2.23 5.49 6.12
CA ALA A 86 1.69 4.82 7.30
C ALA A 86 1.01 3.49 6.94
N CYS A 87 0.21 3.47 5.86
CA CYS A 87 -0.45 2.25 5.39
C CYS A 87 0.56 1.19 4.91
N LEU A 88 1.66 1.61 4.28
CA LEU A 88 2.69 0.70 3.79
C LEU A 88 3.64 0.23 4.89
N SER A 89 4.28 1.16 5.59
CA SER A 89 5.43 0.89 6.47
C SER A 89 5.24 1.31 7.93
N GLY A 90 4.04 1.76 8.33
CA GLY A 90 3.75 2.09 9.73
C GLY A 90 4.09 0.92 10.65
N ASN A 91 4.72 1.20 11.81
CA ASN A 91 5.18 0.17 12.71
C ASN A 91 4.19 -0.14 13.85
N GLY A 92 3.46 0.86 14.33
CA GLY A 92 2.61 0.68 15.51
C GLY A 92 3.39 0.13 16.70
N SER A 93 2.76 -0.74 17.48
CA SER A 93 3.39 -1.49 18.58
C SER A 93 3.69 -2.95 18.21
N ASN A 94 3.79 -3.26 16.93
CA ASN A 94 4.05 -4.63 16.49
C ASN A 94 5.51 -5.05 16.69
N THR A 95 5.74 -6.29 17.07
CA THR A 95 7.08 -6.88 17.22
C THR A 95 7.67 -7.35 15.90
N PHE A 96 6.83 -7.64 14.90
CA PHE A 96 7.27 -7.96 13.56
C PHE A 96 7.52 -6.68 12.77
N GLN A 97 8.73 -6.47 12.30
CA GLN A 97 9.14 -5.24 11.63
C GLN A 97 10.03 -5.56 10.43
N LEU A 98 9.54 -5.26 9.24
CA LEU A 98 10.37 -5.23 8.04
C LEU A 98 10.97 -3.83 7.81
N THR A 99 10.38 -2.79 8.40
CA THR A 99 10.83 -1.40 8.25
C THR A 99 10.94 -0.69 9.61
N ASN A 100 11.85 0.27 9.70
CA ASN A 100 12.03 1.12 10.89
C ASN A 100 11.09 2.33 10.81
N ALA A 101 9.82 2.13 11.13
CA ALA A 101 8.84 3.21 11.22
C ALA A 101 8.60 3.65 12.68
N SER A 102 7.87 4.75 12.87
CA SER A 102 7.53 5.24 14.21
C SER A 102 6.61 4.27 14.95
N SER A 103 6.94 3.94 16.18
CA SER A 103 6.15 3.06 17.05
C SER A 103 4.78 3.62 17.47
N THR A 104 4.50 4.89 17.16
CA THR A 104 3.22 5.56 17.45
C THR A 104 2.28 5.61 16.25
N ASP A 105 2.64 4.95 15.16
CA ASP A 105 1.85 4.91 13.93
C ASP A 105 0.90 3.69 13.89
N VAL A 106 0.06 3.63 12.85
CA VAL A 106 -0.71 2.42 12.53
C VAL A 106 0.24 1.28 12.15
N VAL A 107 -0.21 0.03 12.22
CA VAL A 107 0.57 -1.09 11.69
C VAL A 107 0.34 -1.18 10.20
N GLY A 108 1.35 -0.82 9.43
CA GLY A 108 1.35 -0.89 7.98
C GLY A 108 1.47 -2.32 7.46
N LEU A 109 1.21 -2.48 6.16
CA LEU A 109 1.21 -3.78 5.50
C LEU A 109 2.53 -4.54 5.68
N LEU A 110 3.67 -3.86 5.50
CA LEU A 110 5.01 -4.46 5.61
C LEU A 110 5.36 -4.92 7.02
N ASN A 111 4.70 -4.37 8.03
CA ASN A 111 4.92 -4.71 9.44
C ASN A 111 3.77 -5.54 10.05
N THR A 112 2.83 -5.99 9.22
CA THR A 112 1.71 -6.83 9.65
C THR A 112 2.15 -8.27 9.82
N THR A 113 1.93 -8.82 11.01
CA THR A 113 2.25 -10.22 11.32
C THR A 113 1.38 -11.19 10.52
N GLY A 114 2.01 -12.20 9.91
CA GLY A 114 1.31 -13.25 9.16
C GLY A 114 1.21 -12.98 7.65
N VAL A 115 1.73 -11.88 7.15
CA VAL A 115 1.93 -11.65 5.71
C VAL A 115 2.95 -12.64 5.18
N ASN A 116 2.75 -13.18 3.98
CA ASN A 116 3.70 -14.07 3.33
C ASN A 116 4.96 -13.30 2.94
N VAL A 117 6.09 -13.57 3.57
CA VAL A 117 7.35 -12.90 3.26
C VAL A 117 8.26 -13.83 2.48
N ILE A 118 8.63 -13.40 1.27
CA ILE A 118 9.52 -14.12 0.38
C ILE A 118 10.85 -13.39 0.34
N THR A 119 11.92 -14.06 0.78
CA THR A 119 13.27 -13.50 0.75
C THR A 119 14.01 -13.97 -0.48
N TRP A 120 14.28 -13.04 -1.39
CA TRP A 120 15.02 -13.30 -2.60
C TRP A 120 16.48 -12.82 -2.47
N SER A 121 17.41 -13.76 -2.43
CA SER A 121 18.84 -13.50 -2.19
C SER A 121 19.73 -13.67 -3.43
N SER A 122 19.21 -14.28 -4.52
CA SER A 122 20.01 -14.54 -5.73
C SER A 122 20.04 -13.30 -6.63
N THR A 123 21.23 -12.91 -7.04
CA THR A 123 21.48 -11.73 -7.90
C THR A 123 21.69 -12.06 -9.39
N SER A 124 21.66 -13.34 -9.75
CA SER A 124 21.77 -13.73 -11.17
C SER A 124 20.41 -13.54 -11.86
N ASP A 125 20.41 -12.86 -12.98
CA ASP A 125 19.26 -12.68 -13.86
C ASP A 125 18.01 -12.07 -13.17
N PHE A 126 18.04 -10.77 -12.94
CA PHE A 126 17.00 -10.03 -12.20
C PHE A 126 15.58 -10.29 -12.75
N ILE A 127 15.38 -10.21 -14.07
CA ILE A 127 14.04 -10.34 -14.66
C ILE A 127 13.47 -11.74 -14.51
N PRO A 128 14.15 -12.83 -14.94
CA PRO A 128 13.65 -14.19 -14.72
C PRO A 128 13.44 -14.52 -13.24
N GLY A 129 14.34 -14.06 -12.38
CA GLY A 129 14.23 -14.23 -10.93
C GLY A 129 12.99 -13.55 -10.36
N LEU A 130 12.73 -12.30 -10.73
CA LEU A 130 11.53 -11.56 -10.29
C LEU A 130 10.25 -12.27 -10.69
N TYR A 131 10.14 -12.74 -11.94
CA TYR A 131 8.97 -13.50 -12.39
C TYR A 131 8.79 -14.79 -11.59
N GLY A 132 9.88 -15.48 -11.26
CA GLY A 132 9.85 -16.67 -10.39
C GLY A 132 9.31 -16.36 -9.00
N GLN A 133 9.79 -15.29 -8.36
CA GLN A 133 9.32 -14.86 -7.04
C GLN A 133 7.87 -14.37 -7.05
N LEU A 134 7.44 -13.66 -8.10
CA LEU A 134 6.04 -13.29 -8.29
C LEU A 134 5.15 -14.53 -8.43
N GLY A 135 5.61 -15.54 -9.16
CA GLY A 135 4.93 -16.82 -9.28
C GLY A 135 4.77 -17.54 -7.93
N GLN A 136 5.84 -17.58 -7.14
CA GLN A 136 5.82 -18.15 -5.80
C GLN A 136 4.83 -17.39 -4.89
N ALA A 137 4.92 -16.06 -4.84
CA ALA A 137 4.03 -15.23 -4.03
C ALA A 137 2.54 -15.42 -4.37
N LYS A 138 2.22 -15.50 -5.66
CA LYS A 138 0.85 -15.79 -6.12
C LYS A 138 0.38 -17.17 -5.68
N SER A 139 1.26 -18.17 -5.76
CA SER A 139 0.97 -19.53 -5.29
C SER A 139 0.74 -19.56 -3.79
N ASP A 140 1.57 -18.88 -3.01
CA ASP A 140 1.44 -18.84 -1.56
C ASP A 140 0.12 -18.19 -1.13
N ILE A 141 -0.26 -17.07 -1.75
CA ILE A 141 -1.56 -16.43 -1.52
C ILE A 141 -2.72 -17.38 -1.89
N ALA A 142 -2.68 -17.98 -3.07
CA ALA A 142 -3.73 -18.86 -3.53
C ALA A 142 -3.90 -20.10 -2.64
N ASN A 143 -2.80 -20.64 -2.11
CA ASN A 143 -2.80 -21.80 -1.23
C ASN A 143 -3.27 -21.48 0.19
N THR A 144 -2.99 -20.27 0.69
CA THR A 144 -3.28 -19.89 2.09
C THR A 144 -4.58 -19.12 2.24
N TYR A 145 -4.95 -18.31 1.25
CA TYR A 145 -6.15 -17.48 1.28
C TYR A 145 -7.27 -17.97 0.35
N PHE A 146 -6.98 -18.96 -0.54
CA PHE A 146 -7.91 -19.56 -1.50
C PHE A 146 -8.51 -18.54 -2.50
N SER A 147 -7.83 -17.43 -2.74
CA SER A 147 -8.21 -16.42 -3.73
C SER A 147 -6.96 -15.90 -4.46
N PRO A 148 -7.06 -15.55 -5.74
CA PRO A 148 -5.92 -15.06 -6.47
C PRO A 148 -5.52 -13.64 -6.03
N ALA A 149 -4.23 -13.34 -6.09
CA ALA A 149 -3.75 -11.97 -6.00
C ALA A 149 -4.26 -11.14 -7.19
N THR A 150 -4.59 -9.87 -6.98
CA THR A 150 -5.18 -8.98 -7.98
C THR A 150 -4.26 -7.83 -8.38
N HIS A 151 -3.49 -7.32 -7.45
CA HIS A 151 -2.67 -6.12 -7.61
C HIS A 151 -1.24 -6.35 -7.16
N CYS A 152 -0.33 -5.56 -7.74
CA CYS A 152 1.08 -5.54 -7.39
C CYS A 152 1.55 -4.09 -7.26
N PHE A 153 2.31 -3.79 -6.21
CA PHE A 153 2.95 -2.51 -5.99
C PHE A 153 4.45 -2.66 -6.09
N LEU A 154 5.08 -1.78 -6.86
CA LEU A 154 6.55 -1.72 -7.01
C LEU A 154 7.02 -0.28 -6.90
N THR A 155 8.31 -0.13 -6.63
CA THR A 155 8.96 1.18 -6.74
C THR A 155 9.08 1.60 -8.21
N PRO A 156 9.00 2.89 -8.54
CA PRO A 156 9.18 3.39 -9.90
C PRO A 156 10.50 2.93 -10.53
N THR A 157 11.57 2.85 -9.74
CA THR A 157 12.89 2.41 -10.22
C THR A 157 12.87 0.97 -10.73
N ILE A 158 12.19 0.06 -10.02
CA ILE A 158 12.07 -1.34 -10.47
C ILE A 158 11.22 -1.42 -11.74
N TRP A 159 10.12 -0.68 -11.79
CA TRP A 159 9.26 -0.68 -12.97
C TRP A 159 10.00 -0.19 -14.21
N GLU A 160 10.64 0.97 -14.13
CA GLU A 160 11.38 1.54 -15.26
C GLU A 160 12.57 0.67 -15.67
N TYR A 161 13.21 -0.01 -14.71
CA TYR A 161 14.25 -0.99 -15.03
C TYR A 161 13.67 -2.15 -15.85
N ILE A 162 12.53 -2.73 -15.45
CA ILE A 162 11.88 -3.81 -16.19
C ILE A 162 11.47 -3.32 -17.59
N ALA A 163 10.91 -2.12 -17.69
CA ALA A 163 10.46 -1.53 -18.94
C ALA A 163 11.62 -1.21 -19.92
N SER A 164 12.82 -0.95 -19.38
CA SER A 164 14.01 -0.65 -20.17
C SER A 164 14.74 -1.88 -20.70
N GLN A 165 14.33 -3.08 -20.29
CA GLN A 165 15.01 -4.31 -20.70
C GLN A 165 14.55 -4.81 -22.07
N PHE A 166 15.50 -5.37 -22.81
CA PHE A 166 15.28 -5.94 -24.13
C PHE A 166 15.64 -7.44 -24.13
N ASP A 167 15.02 -8.19 -25.02
CA ASP A 167 15.43 -9.55 -25.28
C ASP A 167 16.74 -9.60 -26.12
N ALA A 168 17.29 -10.80 -26.33
CA ALA A 168 18.49 -10.99 -27.14
C ALA A 168 18.35 -10.52 -28.60
N THR A 169 17.14 -10.24 -29.05
CA THR A 169 16.82 -9.74 -30.41
C THR A 169 16.54 -8.24 -30.45
N GLY A 170 16.68 -7.54 -29.32
CA GLY A 170 16.44 -6.09 -29.19
C GLY A 170 14.97 -5.70 -29.10
N ARG A 171 14.08 -6.60 -28.73
CA ARG A 171 12.67 -6.32 -28.48
C ARG A 171 12.46 -5.97 -27.02
N PRO A 172 11.68 -4.92 -26.69
CA PRO A 172 11.37 -4.62 -25.30
C PRO A 172 10.60 -5.78 -24.67
N LEU A 173 10.97 -6.17 -23.44
CA LEU A 173 10.32 -7.24 -22.69
C LEU A 173 8.93 -6.85 -22.22
N VAL A 174 8.74 -5.60 -21.85
CA VAL A 174 7.44 -5.05 -21.51
C VAL A 174 6.97 -4.20 -22.67
N VAL A 175 6.05 -4.72 -23.46
CA VAL A 175 5.35 -3.91 -24.47
C VAL A 175 4.22 -3.19 -23.74
N PRO A 176 4.20 -1.86 -23.72
CA PRO A 176 3.03 -1.14 -23.23
C PRO A 176 1.82 -1.58 -24.04
N GLU A 177 0.73 -1.97 -23.40
CA GLU A 177 -0.54 -2.33 -24.06
C GLU A 177 -1.10 -1.21 -24.95
N TYR A 178 -0.44 -0.09 -24.96
CA TYR A 178 -0.72 1.13 -25.70
C TYR A 178 -0.51 0.99 -27.22
N ASN A 179 0.14 -0.04 -27.70
CA ASN A 179 0.41 -0.28 -29.09
C ASN A 179 -0.57 -1.22 -29.78
N GLY A 180 -1.81 -1.24 -29.33
CA GLY A 180 -2.89 -1.74 -30.19
C GLY A 180 -2.98 -0.87 -31.45
N PRO A 181 -3.15 -1.45 -32.66
CA PRO A 181 -3.15 -0.72 -33.89
C PRO A 181 -4.24 0.34 -33.87
N PHE A 182 -3.86 1.59 -33.77
CA PHE A 182 -4.65 2.82 -34.04
C PHE A 182 -6.01 2.95 -33.38
N ASN A 183 -6.40 2.00 -32.59
CA ASN A 183 -7.68 2.05 -31.96
C ASN A 183 -7.53 2.23 -30.50
N ALA A 184 -6.95 3.28 -30.24
CA ALA A 184 -7.02 3.90 -28.98
C ALA A 184 -8.40 4.38 -28.59
N ALA A 185 -9.33 3.68 -28.94
CA ALA A 185 -10.59 3.68 -28.26
C ALA A 185 -10.52 2.97 -26.92
N ILE A 186 -9.66 3.23 -26.39
CA ILE A 186 -9.10 3.43 -25.21
C ILE A 186 -9.82 4.32 -24.31
N LEU A 187 -10.85 4.02 -24.28
CA LEU A 187 -11.89 4.85 -23.88
C LEU A 187 -12.38 4.69 -22.45
N ASN A 188 -11.77 3.84 -21.73
CA ASN A 188 -11.90 3.75 -20.28
C ASN A 188 -10.61 4.18 -19.56
N THR A 189 -9.81 4.97 -20.26
CA THR A 189 -8.55 5.50 -19.77
C THR A 189 -8.69 6.41 -18.57
N ASP A 190 -9.78 7.14 -18.44
CA ASP A 190 -9.91 8.13 -17.36
C ASP A 190 -9.86 7.51 -15.98
N GLN A 191 -10.48 6.34 -15.81
CA GLN A 191 -10.40 5.62 -14.52
C GLN A 191 -9.04 4.95 -14.31
N ALA A 192 -8.45 4.40 -15.36
CA ALA A 192 -7.15 3.77 -15.26
C ALA A 192 -6.03 4.79 -15.06
N VAL A 193 -6.13 5.96 -15.68
CA VAL A 193 -5.22 7.10 -15.45
C VAL A 193 -5.36 7.61 -14.03
N ALA A 194 -6.57 7.80 -13.55
CA ALA A 194 -6.84 8.26 -12.19
C ALA A 194 -6.34 7.26 -11.13
N GLN A 195 -6.31 5.97 -11.47
CA GLN A 195 -5.78 4.91 -10.60
C GLN A 195 -4.29 4.63 -10.78
N GLY A 196 -3.60 5.32 -11.70
CA GLY A 196 -2.18 5.11 -11.97
C GLY A 196 -1.81 3.76 -12.61
N ALA A 197 -2.80 2.97 -13.00
CA ALA A 197 -2.63 1.60 -13.51
C ALA A 197 -2.69 1.50 -15.05
N LEU A 198 -2.28 2.54 -15.76
CA LEU A 198 -2.41 2.63 -17.21
C LEU A 198 -1.62 1.53 -17.93
N GLY A 199 -2.29 0.44 -18.29
CA GLY A 199 -1.69 -0.63 -19.10
C GLY A 199 -0.55 -1.40 -18.43
N ARG A 200 -0.25 -1.13 -17.17
CA ARG A 200 0.85 -1.75 -16.44
C ARG A 200 0.41 -3.06 -15.84
N ARG A 201 0.85 -4.15 -16.44
CA ARG A 201 0.58 -5.49 -15.93
C ARG A 201 1.85 -6.32 -15.90
N ILE A 202 2.07 -7.00 -14.77
CA ILE A 202 3.13 -8.00 -14.63
C ILE A 202 2.48 -9.31 -14.20
N SER A 203 2.76 -10.39 -14.92
CA SER A 203 2.24 -11.72 -14.60
C SER A 203 0.72 -11.79 -14.41
N GLY A 204 -0.04 -10.95 -15.14
CA GLY A 204 -1.49 -10.86 -15.05
C GLY A 204 -2.03 -9.99 -13.90
N LEU A 205 -1.14 -9.40 -13.07
CA LEU A 205 -1.51 -8.50 -11.98
C LEU A 205 -1.54 -7.06 -12.47
N SER A 206 -2.54 -6.29 -12.05
CA SER A 206 -2.53 -4.84 -12.21
C SER A 206 -1.43 -4.25 -11.35
N THR A 207 -0.52 -3.50 -11.98
CA THR A 207 0.71 -3.02 -11.34
C THR A 207 0.64 -1.53 -11.13
N PHE A 208 0.96 -1.10 -9.91
CA PHE A 208 1.02 0.31 -9.51
C PHE A 208 2.44 0.67 -9.09
N GLU A 209 2.85 1.85 -9.48
CA GLU A 209 4.10 2.44 -8.99
C GLU A 209 3.82 3.26 -7.75
N ASP A 210 4.64 3.03 -6.74
CA ASP A 210 4.57 3.79 -5.51
C ASP A 210 5.96 4.17 -5.01
N ALA A 211 6.23 5.48 -5.01
CA ALA A 211 7.49 6.03 -4.57
C ALA A 211 7.66 6.02 -3.04
N ASN A 212 6.58 5.79 -2.29
CA ASN A 212 6.61 5.71 -0.83
C ASN A 212 6.96 4.30 -0.31
N LEU A 213 7.04 3.32 -1.23
CA LEU A 213 7.59 2.01 -0.87
C LEU A 213 9.04 2.16 -0.42
N PRO A 214 9.44 1.56 0.72
CA PRO A 214 10.80 1.69 1.22
C PRO A 214 11.81 1.08 0.25
N GLN A 215 12.88 1.84 -0.02
CA GLN A 215 13.99 1.44 -0.90
C GLN A 215 15.28 1.14 -0.11
N SER A 216 15.20 1.16 1.21
CA SER A 216 16.36 1.02 2.09
C SER A 216 16.18 -0.04 3.17
N ILE A 217 15.39 -1.07 2.89
CA ILE A 217 15.33 -2.23 3.78
C ILE A 217 16.72 -2.92 3.73
N SER A 218 17.41 -2.97 4.86
CA SER A 218 18.70 -3.69 4.99
C SER A 218 19.75 -3.41 3.91
N SER A 219 20.10 -2.20 3.56
CA SER A 219 21.12 -1.87 2.55
C SER A 219 20.60 -1.76 1.10
N ASN A 220 19.87 -0.70 0.80
CA ASN A 220 19.36 -0.37 -0.54
C ASN A 220 18.48 -1.45 -1.21
N GLN A 221 17.74 -2.19 -0.42
CA GLN A 221 16.78 -3.16 -0.93
C GLN A 221 15.40 -2.55 -1.05
N SER A 222 14.81 -2.70 -2.21
CA SER A 222 13.41 -2.36 -2.45
C SER A 222 12.49 -3.52 -2.02
N VAL A 223 11.19 -3.27 -2.04
CA VAL A 223 10.17 -4.29 -1.80
C VAL A 223 9.20 -4.33 -2.97
N VAL A 224 8.66 -5.51 -3.20
CA VAL A 224 7.52 -5.72 -4.09
C VAL A 224 6.40 -6.29 -3.25
N VAL A 225 5.23 -5.66 -3.34
CA VAL A 225 4.05 -6.05 -2.57
C VAL A 225 2.98 -6.52 -3.53
N LEU A 226 2.38 -7.67 -3.26
CA LEU A 226 1.25 -8.15 -4.05
C LEU A 226 0.18 -8.77 -3.15
N GLY A 227 -1.07 -8.75 -3.60
CA GLY A 227 -2.15 -9.29 -2.81
C GLY A 227 -3.54 -9.02 -3.34
N ALA A 228 -4.52 -9.48 -2.56
CA ALA A 228 -5.92 -9.14 -2.69
C ALA A 228 -6.26 -8.07 -1.64
N PHE A 229 -6.10 -6.80 -2.03
CA PHE A 229 -6.18 -5.65 -1.10
C PHE A 229 -7.60 -5.26 -0.67
N ASN A 230 -8.62 -5.94 -1.14
CA ASN A 230 -9.99 -5.79 -0.67
C ASN A 230 -10.18 -6.18 0.82
N GLU A 231 -9.20 -6.88 1.40
CA GLU A 231 -9.16 -7.21 2.83
C GLU A 231 -8.44 -6.18 3.69
N ASN A 232 -7.89 -5.14 3.08
CA ASN A 232 -7.28 -4.02 3.77
C ASN A 232 -8.32 -2.92 4.00
N TYR A 233 -8.38 -2.43 5.21
CA TYR A 233 -9.33 -1.40 5.59
C TYR A 233 -8.61 -0.15 6.05
N LEU A 234 -8.93 0.94 5.38
CA LEU A 234 -8.54 2.29 5.76
C LEU A 234 -9.78 3.09 6.13
N PHE A 235 -9.82 3.57 7.36
CA PHE A 235 -10.79 4.53 7.85
C PHE A 235 -10.12 5.88 8.01
N GLU A 236 -10.75 6.92 7.51
CA GLU A 236 -10.19 8.26 7.50
C GLU A 236 -11.29 9.26 7.88
N SER A 237 -10.94 10.22 8.74
CA SER A 237 -11.78 11.37 9.01
C SER A 237 -11.55 12.45 7.95
N PRO A 238 -12.49 13.38 7.78
CA PRO A 238 -12.23 14.58 6.98
C PRO A 238 -10.99 15.30 7.47
N VAL A 239 -10.15 15.75 6.53
CA VAL A 239 -8.96 16.54 6.85
C VAL A 239 -9.40 17.95 7.27
N ILE A 240 -9.00 18.36 8.45
CA ILE A 240 -9.30 19.66 9.01
C ILE A 240 -8.10 20.57 8.84
N THR A 241 -8.32 21.70 8.18
CA THR A 241 -7.30 22.75 8.04
C THR A 241 -7.71 23.97 8.88
N ARG A 242 -6.75 24.60 9.55
CA ARG A 242 -6.99 25.80 10.35
C ARG A 242 -5.80 26.73 10.32
N ALA A 243 -6.08 28.03 10.41
CA ALA A 243 -5.10 29.07 10.61
C ALA A 243 -5.12 29.55 12.06
N LEU A 244 -3.97 29.69 12.68
CA LEU A 244 -3.78 30.10 14.07
C LEU A 244 -2.93 31.38 14.11
N PRO A 245 -3.50 32.57 13.87
CA PRO A 245 -2.77 33.82 13.80
C PRO A 245 -2.30 34.29 15.17
N GLN A 246 -2.96 33.86 16.24
CA GLN A 246 -2.64 34.35 17.60
C GLN A 246 -1.39 33.69 18.22
N THR A 247 -1.03 32.47 17.75
CA THR A 247 0.05 31.67 18.34
C THR A 247 1.43 32.37 18.21
N TYR A 248 1.65 33.03 17.07
CA TYR A 248 2.90 33.71 16.74
C TYR A 248 2.67 35.19 16.39
N GLY A 249 1.66 35.83 16.99
CA GLY A 249 1.29 37.21 16.72
C GLY A 249 2.44 38.21 16.99
N SER A 250 3.27 37.96 17.99
CA SER A 250 4.44 38.79 18.29
C SER A 250 5.55 38.74 17.22
N GLN A 251 5.53 37.72 16.37
CA GLN A 251 6.50 37.51 15.30
C GLN A 251 5.95 37.87 13.91
N LEU A 252 4.73 38.46 13.85
CA LEU A 252 4.01 38.72 12.59
C LEU A 252 3.95 37.49 11.68
N ALA A 253 3.60 36.35 12.26
CA ALA A 253 3.50 35.09 11.57
C ALA A 253 2.18 34.38 11.87
N VAL A 254 1.70 33.63 10.88
CA VAL A 254 0.48 32.80 10.97
C VAL A 254 0.88 31.33 10.88
N LEU A 255 0.41 30.53 11.84
CA LEU A 255 0.57 29.09 11.82
C LEU A 255 -0.59 28.46 11.07
N LEU A 256 -0.30 27.81 9.95
CA LEU A 256 -1.24 26.97 9.23
C LEU A 256 -1.07 25.51 9.67
N GLN A 257 -2.17 24.84 9.99
CA GLN A 257 -2.18 23.48 10.48
C GLN A 257 -3.21 22.65 9.71
N CYS A 258 -2.82 21.43 9.33
CA CYS A 258 -3.76 20.43 8.88
C CYS A 258 -3.65 19.18 9.77
N TYR A 259 -4.77 18.51 10.00
CA TYR A 259 -4.78 17.23 10.70
C TYR A 259 -5.99 16.39 10.29
N GLY A 260 -5.84 15.09 10.43
CA GLY A 260 -6.90 14.10 10.25
C GLY A 260 -6.62 12.88 11.11
N TYR A 261 -7.62 12.05 11.29
CA TYR A 261 -7.52 10.79 12.02
C TYR A 261 -7.58 9.66 11.02
N ILE A 262 -6.70 8.69 11.18
CA ILE A 262 -6.67 7.49 10.36
C ILE A 262 -6.66 6.24 11.24
N ALA A 263 -7.25 5.18 10.72
CA ALA A 263 -7.12 3.86 11.28
C ALA A 263 -6.97 2.86 10.13
N TYR A 264 -5.93 2.07 10.13
CA TYR A 264 -5.61 1.13 9.07
C TYR A 264 -5.33 -0.26 9.61
N THR A 265 -5.76 -1.28 8.88
CA THR A 265 -5.40 -2.65 9.17
C THR A 265 -5.31 -3.50 7.91
N ALA A 266 -4.25 -4.31 7.84
CA ALA A 266 -4.08 -5.42 6.92
C ALA A 266 -4.16 -6.78 7.64
N SER A 267 -4.43 -6.77 8.95
CA SER A 267 -4.34 -7.96 9.82
C SER A 267 -5.59 -8.83 9.82
N ARG A 268 -6.65 -8.45 9.08
CA ARG A 268 -7.86 -9.28 9.01
C ARG A 268 -7.56 -10.64 8.38
N TYR A 269 -6.96 -10.63 7.22
CA TYR A 269 -6.45 -11.81 6.51
C TYR A 269 -5.07 -11.53 5.94
N PRO A 270 -4.01 -11.56 6.75
CA PRO A 270 -2.66 -11.22 6.30
C PRO A 270 -2.14 -12.15 5.21
N ASN A 271 -2.61 -13.40 5.18
CA ASN A 271 -2.26 -14.37 4.13
C ASN A 271 -2.79 -14.00 2.73
N ALA A 272 -3.70 -13.01 2.62
CA ALA A 272 -4.17 -12.48 1.34
C ALA A 272 -3.09 -11.65 0.63
N GLN A 273 -1.93 -11.44 1.26
CA GLN A 273 -0.88 -10.57 0.81
C GLN A 273 0.48 -11.27 0.89
N ALA A 274 1.39 -10.85 0.03
CA ALA A 274 2.78 -11.29 0.05
C ALA A 274 3.72 -10.11 -0.20
N VAL A 275 4.87 -10.18 0.43
CA VAL A 275 5.95 -9.21 0.31
C VAL A 275 7.19 -9.93 -0.16
N ILE A 276 7.76 -9.48 -1.26
CA ILE A 276 9.04 -9.95 -1.76
C ILE A 276 10.09 -8.94 -1.32
N THR A 277 11.12 -9.40 -0.64
CA THR A 277 12.24 -8.60 -0.14
C THR A 277 13.54 -9.37 -0.32
N GLY A 278 14.67 -8.75 -0.06
CA GLY A 278 15.97 -9.42 -0.06
C GLY A 278 17.02 -8.75 -0.95
N GLY A 279 18.25 -9.22 -0.87
CA GLY A 279 19.41 -8.61 -1.51
C GLY A 279 19.38 -8.55 -3.05
N ALA A 280 18.56 -9.38 -3.68
CA ALA A 280 18.34 -9.34 -5.13
C ALA A 280 17.50 -8.15 -5.59
N LEU A 281 16.68 -7.56 -4.69
CA LEU A 281 15.91 -6.33 -4.93
C LEU A 281 16.72 -5.05 -4.64
N ALA A 282 18.05 -5.12 -4.66
CA ALA A 282 18.88 -3.91 -4.65
C ALA A 282 18.49 -3.02 -5.83
N THR A 283 18.58 -1.70 -5.63
CA THR A 283 18.27 -0.72 -6.67
C THR A 283 19.05 -1.03 -7.94
N PRO A 284 18.40 -1.39 -9.06
CA PRO A 284 19.09 -1.76 -10.27
C PRO A 284 19.78 -0.54 -10.89
N THR A 285 20.93 -0.75 -11.54
CA THR A 285 21.59 0.27 -12.33
C THR A 285 21.15 0.16 -13.78
N PHE A 286 20.68 1.26 -14.33
CA PHE A 286 20.33 1.33 -15.76
C PHE A 286 21.60 1.20 -16.61
N GLN A 287 21.52 0.43 -17.69
CA GLN A 287 22.61 0.34 -18.65
C GLN A 287 22.70 1.67 -19.41
N SER A 288 23.90 2.25 -19.44
CA SER A 288 24.23 3.45 -20.19
C SER A 288 24.58 3.13 -21.65
#